data_3cc98ccd136424174e24f9cf0af1996f
#
_entry.id   3cc98ccd136424174e24f9cf0af1996f
#
_cell.length_a   1.000
_cell.length_b   1.000
_cell.length_c   1.000
_cell.angle_alpha   90.00
_cell.angle_beta   90.00
_cell.angle_gamma   90.00
#
_symmetry.space_group_name_H-M   'P 1'
#
loop_
_entity.id
_entity.type
_entity.pdbx_description
1 polymer ?
#
loop_
_entity_poly.entity_id
_entity_poly.type
_entity_poly.pdbx_seq_one_letter_code
_entity_poly.pdbx_strand_id
1 'polypeptide(L)'
;MNHSLKIFNSLTGEKEVFVPLHENNVGMYVCGPTVYSNVHLGNVRTFMSFDFVYRALKFLGYKVRYVRNITDAGHLTDDGDVNNDRFVKQSRLEKLEPMEIVQKYTVDFHKVLEIFNLLPPTIEPTATGHILEQIELTQKLLSDGFAYESNGSVYFDVLEYNRRGLNYGELSRRNIEELFANTRDLDGQGEKRNPQDFALWKKASPAHIMRWASPWGDGFPGWHLECTVMSTKYLGNQFDIHGGGLDLKFPHHECEIAQGKAGHGENPVRYWMHANMLTMNGQRMSKSTGNYILPMQLISGDNTFFEKPFTPSVIRFCFMQAHYRSVLDISNEAMVAAEKGFSRLMEAIKVLNEQLPNSTTPTPFTKLLIDWKQKCYDALLDDFNSPILIAHLFEAVKWVSQVKNAEESITSEELQELKTLMNAFVFEVLGLEGEQSISGRSQQLEGVLELLISMRMEARANKDWKLSDKIRDELLALGIQLKDGKEGTSYTIN
;
A
#
# COMPACT_ATOMS: atom_id res chain seq x y z
N MET A 1 10.43 -12.55 -26.18
CA MET A 1 11.19 -12.55 -24.91
C MET A 1 10.79 -13.78 -24.14
N ASN A 2 11.72 -14.71 -23.90
CA ASN A 2 11.40 -16.02 -23.29
C ASN A 2 11.80 -16.08 -21.81
N HIS A 3 11.70 -14.95 -21.09
CA HIS A 3 11.99 -14.90 -19.66
C HIS A 3 10.69 -14.90 -18.89
N SER A 4 10.48 -15.93 -18.09
CA SER A 4 9.30 -16.05 -17.22
C SER A 4 9.51 -15.24 -15.94
N LEU A 5 8.46 -14.50 -15.54
CA LEU A 5 8.43 -13.85 -14.23
C LEU A 5 8.66 -14.88 -13.12
N LYS A 6 9.55 -14.58 -12.19
CA LYS A 6 9.77 -15.36 -10.96
C LYS A 6 9.34 -14.52 -9.76
N ILE A 7 8.68 -15.15 -8.81
CA ILE A 7 8.23 -14.52 -7.56
C ILE A 7 8.74 -15.34 -6.38
N PHE A 8 9.28 -14.68 -5.37
CA PHE A 8 9.61 -15.34 -4.12
C PHE A 8 8.33 -15.68 -3.35
N ASN A 9 8.08 -16.98 -3.19
CA ASN A 9 6.93 -17.46 -2.43
C ASN A 9 7.33 -17.69 -0.97
N SER A 10 6.75 -16.93 -0.05
CA SER A 10 7.04 -17.08 1.38
C SER A 10 6.62 -18.43 1.97
N LEU A 11 5.69 -19.13 1.32
CA LEU A 11 5.24 -20.46 1.72
C LEU A 11 6.35 -21.50 1.49
N THR A 12 6.91 -21.54 0.28
CA THR A 12 8.00 -22.46 -0.07
C THR A 12 9.38 -21.95 0.36
N GLY A 13 9.53 -20.60 0.44
CA GLY A 13 10.79 -19.92 0.74
C GLY A 13 11.73 -19.85 -0.44
N GLU A 14 11.22 -20.04 -1.65
CA GLU A 14 11.99 -20.08 -2.88
C GLU A 14 11.42 -19.11 -3.94
N LYS A 15 12.25 -18.73 -4.91
CA LYS A 15 11.77 -18.04 -6.12
C LYS A 15 11.21 -19.08 -7.09
N GLU A 16 9.93 -18.94 -7.39
CA GLU A 16 9.21 -19.82 -8.30
C GLU A 16 8.85 -19.09 -9.60
N VAL A 17 8.73 -19.84 -10.69
CA VAL A 17 8.17 -19.31 -11.93
C VAL A 17 6.71 -18.98 -11.70
N PHE A 18 6.34 -17.72 -11.96
CA PHE A 18 4.95 -17.28 -11.83
C PHE A 18 4.09 -17.86 -12.94
N VAL A 19 3.11 -18.63 -12.55
CA VAL A 19 2.09 -19.19 -13.44
C VAL A 19 0.72 -18.80 -12.89
N PRO A 20 0.01 -17.83 -13.51
CA PRO A 20 -1.30 -17.42 -13.04
C PRO A 20 -2.33 -18.56 -13.19
N LEU A 21 -3.34 -18.56 -12.33
CA LEU A 21 -4.45 -19.52 -12.40
C LEU A 21 -5.23 -19.40 -13.70
N HIS A 22 -5.36 -18.19 -14.22
CA HIS A 22 -6.01 -17.89 -15.47
C HIS A 22 -5.06 -17.14 -16.37
N GLU A 23 -4.87 -17.62 -17.59
CA GLU A 23 -3.94 -17.02 -18.55
C GLU A 23 -4.15 -15.51 -18.67
N ASN A 24 -3.07 -14.73 -18.52
CA ASN A 24 -3.03 -13.27 -18.56
C ASN A 24 -3.92 -12.53 -17.53
N ASN A 25 -4.56 -13.24 -16.59
CA ASN A 25 -5.35 -12.64 -15.54
C ASN A 25 -4.75 -13.02 -14.17
N VAL A 26 -4.59 -12.04 -13.30
CA VAL A 26 -4.01 -12.21 -11.96
C VAL A 26 -4.97 -11.74 -10.90
N GLY A 27 -5.31 -12.62 -9.96
CA GLY A 27 -6.00 -12.27 -8.73
C GLY A 27 -4.97 -11.89 -7.66
N MET A 28 -5.01 -10.65 -7.17
CA MET A 28 -4.11 -10.15 -6.15
C MET A 28 -4.91 -9.59 -4.97
N TYR A 29 -4.66 -10.10 -3.77
CA TYR A 29 -5.19 -9.56 -2.52
C TYR A 29 -4.06 -9.00 -1.67
N VAL A 30 -4.26 -7.82 -1.08
CA VAL A 30 -3.31 -7.23 -0.13
C VAL A 30 -4.07 -6.82 1.12
N CYS A 31 -3.61 -7.29 2.29
CA CYS A 31 -4.19 -6.85 3.55
C CYS A 31 -4.10 -5.34 3.70
N GLY A 32 -5.26 -4.73 3.92
CA GLY A 32 -5.42 -3.30 4.09
C GLY A 32 -5.18 -2.82 5.53
N PRO A 33 -5.41 -1.55 5.81
CA PRO A 33 -5.21 -0.99 7.13
C PRO A 33 -6.38 -1.31 8.06
N THR A 34 -6.09 -1.35 9.37
CA THR A 34 -7.10 -1.19 10.40
C THR A 34 -7.25 0.31 10.69
N VAL A 35 -8.41 0.87 10.36
CA VAL A 35 -8.64 2.32 10.30
C VAL A 35 -9.06 2.92 11.65
N TYR A 36 -8.29 2.70 12.70
CA TYR A 36 -8.47 3.32 14.01
C TYR A 36 -7.47 4.45 14.30
N SER A 37 -6.44 4.61 13.46
CA SER A 37 -5.43 5.66 13.59
C SER A 37 -4.76 5.93 12.24
N ASN A 38 -4.05 7.06 12.14
CA ASN A 38 -3.24 7.38 10.96
C ASN A 38 -2.24 6.27 10.65
N VAL A 39 -2.05 6.00 9.37
CA VAL A 39 -1.01 5.10 8.89
C VAL A 39 0.37 5.73 9.06
N HIS A 40 1.36 4.93 9.43
CA HIS A 40 2.75 5.37 9.55
C HIS A 40 3.56 4.98 8.31
N LEU A 41 4.79 5.50 8.19
CA LEU A 41 5.65 5.23 7.03
C LEU A 41 5.89 3.74 6.77
N GLY A 42 5.93 2.90 7.80
CA GLY A 42 6.05 1.44 7.63
C GLY A 42 4.87 0.81 6.89
N ASN A 43 3.64 1.27 7.18
CA ASN A 43 2.46 0.84 6.43
C ASN A 43 2.54 1.33 4.97
N VAL A 44 2.90 2.60 4.77
CA VAL A 44 3.07 3.19 3.44
C VAL A 44 4.08 2.40 2.62
N ARG A 45 5.20 1.97 3.22
CA ARG A 45 6.18 1.11 2.53
C ARG A 45 5.56 -0.19 2.03
N THR A 46 4.76 -0.86 2.85
CA THR A 46 4.08 -2.09 2.43
C THR A 46 3.17 -1.81 1.23
N PHE A 47 2.32 -0.78 1.31
CA PHE A 47 1.43 -0.44 0.21
C PHE A 47 2.19 0.01 -1.06
N MET A 48 3.29 0.76 -0.93
CA MET A 48 4.16 1.11 -2.06
C MET A 48 4.79 -0.12 -2.72
N SER A 49 5.20 -1.10 -1.92
CA SER A 49 5.78 -2.34 -2.46
C SER A 49 4.77 -3.09 -3.32
N PHE A 50 3.53 -3.19 -2.87
CA PHE A 50 2.48 -3.87 -3.65
C PHE A 50 1.90 -3.00 -4.78
N ASP A 51 1.94 -1.67 -4.68
CA ASP A 51 1.68 -0.79 -5.81
C ASP A 51 2.73 -1.00 -6.94
N PHE A 52 4.01 -1.12 -6.57
CA PHE A 52 5.05 -1.45 -7.53
C PHE A 52 4.82 -2.82 -8.19
N VAL A 53 4.47 -3.86 -7.42
CA VAL A 53 4.11 -5.19 -7.95
C VAL A 53 2.91 -5.07 -8.91
N TYR A 54 1.88 -4.35 -8.52
CA TYR A 54 0.68 -4.13 -9.33
C TYR A 54 1.00 -3.40 -10.65
N ARG A 55 1.79 -2.32 -10.59
CA ARG A 55 2.25 -1.58 -11.77
C ARG A 55 3.11 -2.45 -12.69
N ALA A 56 4.06 -3.20 -12.12
CA ALA A 56 4.92 -4.11 -12.87
C ALA A 56 4.13 -5.22 -13.58
N LEU A 57 3.17 -5.86 -12.90
CA LEU A 57 2.30 -6.84 -13.53
C LEU A 57 1.49 -6.25 -14.69
N LYS A 58 0.92 -5.06 -14.51
CA LYS A 58 0.20 -4.35 -15.59
C LYS A 58 1.12 -4.01 -16.78
N PHE A 59 2.33 -3.53 -16.49
CA PHE A 59 3.33 -3.20 -17.50
C PHE A 59 3.80 -4.45 -18.27
N LEU A 60 3.88 -5.61 -17.61
CA LEU A 60 4.17 -6.90 -18.22
C LEU A 60 2.97 -7.49 -19.01
N GLY A 61 1.83 -6.81 -19.04
CA GLY A 61 0.67 -7.18 -19.85
C GLY A 61 -0.40 -7.99 -19.13
N TYR A 62 -0.27 -8.23 -17.83
CA TYR A 62 -1.31 -8.92 -17.05
C TYR A 62 -2.51 -8.01 -16.76
N LYS A 63 -3.71 -8.59 -16.81
CA LYS A 63 -4.93 -7.98 -16.27
C LYS A 63 -5.04 -8.35 -14.79
N VAL A 64 -4.88 -7.39 -13.91
CA VAL A 64 -4.85 -7.63 -12.47
C VAL A 64 -6.16 -7.20 -11.82
N ARG A 65 -6.84 -8.14 -11.16
CA ARG A 65 -7.91 -7.82 -10.20
C ARG A 65 -7.26 -7.66 -8.83
N TYR A 66 -7.06 -6.40 -8.44
CA TYR A 66 -6.44 -6.04 -7.17
C TYR A 66 -7.51 -5.76 -6.13
N VAL A 67 -7.54 -6.55 -5.06
CA VAL A 67 -8.43 -6.39 -3.90
C VAL A 67 -7.60 -5.97 -2.70
N ARG A 68 -8.03 -4.92 -2.01
CA ARG A 68 -7.45 -4.48 -0.74
C ARG A 68 -8.58 -4.13 0.21
N ASN A 69 -8.61 -4.74 1.39
CA ASN A 69 -9.67 -4.48 2.34
C ASN A 69 -9.44 -3.21 3.17
N ILE A 70 -10.52 -2.75 3.79
CA ILE A 70 -10.51 -1.86 4.93
C ILE A 70 -11.02 -2.65 6.13
N THR A 71 -10.19 -2.79 7.15
CA THR A 71 -10.59 -3.36 8.43
C THR A 71 -11.22 -2.27 9.27
N ASP A 72 -12.55 -2.26 9.27
CA ASP A 72 -13.41 -1.27 9.91
C ASP A 72 -14.26 -1.87 11.03
N ALA A 73 -14.03 -3.14 11.41
CA ALA A 73 -14.63 -3.80 12.56
C ALA A 73 -13.70 -3.77 13.77
N GLY A 74 -14.26 -3.86 14.98
CA GLY A 74 -13.51 -3.86 16.22
C GLY A 74 -12.57 -5.06 16.34
N HIS A 75 -11.33 -4.80 16.77
CA HIS A 75 -10.37 -5.84 17.12
C HIS A 75 -9.93 -5.70 18.55
N LEU A 76 -9.94 -6.80 19.24
CA LEU A 76 -9.23 -6.91 20.51
C LEU A 76 -7.72 -6.97 20.24
N THR A 77 -6.95 -6.16 20.92
CA THR A 77 -5.48 -6.22 20.86
C THR A 77 -4.92 -7.49 21.45
N ASP A 78 -5.68 -8.06 22.39
CA ASP A 78 -5.45 -9.33 23.04
C ASP A 78 -6.81 -9.99 23.24
N ASP A 79 -6.92 -11.30 23.14
CA ASP A 79 -8.18 -12.07 23.20
C ASP A 79 -9.00 -11.90 24.51
N GLY A 80 -8.62 -10.98 25.39
CA GLY A 80 -9.06 -10.98 26.79
C GLY A 80 -9.99 -9.89 27.26
N ASP A 81 -9.93 -8.66 26.77
CA ASP A 81 -10.73 -7.59 27.35
C ASP A 81 -11.44 -6.75 26.27
N VAL A 82 -12.78 -6.74 26.34
CA VAL A 82 -13.65 -5.92 25.47
C VAL A 82 -13.35 -4.41 25.59
N ASN A 83 -12.71 -3.98 26.69
CA ASN A 83 -12.25 -2.60 26.86
C ASN A 83 -10.98 -2.28 26.07
N ASN A 84 -10.31 -3.28 25.48
CA ASN A 84 -9.10 -3.14 24.68
C ASN A 84 -9.37 -3.09 23.17
N ASP A 85 -10.62 -3.02 22.72
CA ASP A 85 -10.94 -2.74 21.32
C ASP A 85 -10.33 -1.39 20.93
N ARG A 86 -9.52 -1.41 19.88
CA ARG A 86 -8.78 -0.22 19.41
C ARG A 86 -9.71 0.90 18.95
N PHE A 87 -10.84 0.55 18.30
CA PHE A 87 -11.83 1.54 17.87
C PHE A 87 -12.54 2.16 19.05
N VAL A 88 -12.99 1.36 20.03
CA VAL A 88 -13.64 1.84 21.25
C VAL A 88 -12.69 2.71 22.05
N LYS A 89 -11.41 2.32 22.17
CA LYS A 89 -10.40 3.11 22.88
C LYS A 89 -10.16 4.45 22.17
N GLN A 90 -10.00 4.46 20.84
CA GLN A 90 -9.78 5.67 20.06
C GLN A 90 -11.03 6.59 20.08
N SER A 91 -12.21 5.99 19.96
CA SER A 91 -13.50 6.68 20.08
C SER A 91 -13.63 7.43 21.40
N ARG A 92 -13.29 6.79 22.53
CA ARG A 92 -13.28 7.44 23.84
C ARG A 92 -12.26 8.56 23.94
N LEU A 93 -11.05 8.38 23.37
CA LEU A 93 -10.00 9.39 23.36
C LEU A 93 -10.41 10.64 22.57
N GLU A 94 -11.04 10.43 21.41
CA GLU A 94 -11.45 11.52 20.51
C GLU A 94 -12.87 12.02 20.77
N LYS A 95 -13.64 11.35 21.64
CA LYS A 95 -15.07 11.63 21.92
C LYS A 95 -15.95 11.56 20.67
N LEU A 96 -15.67 10.58 19.81
CA LEU A 96 -16.37 10.30 18.56
C LEU A 96 -17.00 8.91 18.60
N GLU A 97 -18.04 8.67 17.79
CA GLU A 97 -18.57 7.34 17.56
C GLU A 97 -17.56 6.47 16.78
N PRO A 98 -17.53 5.13 16.98
CA PRO A 98 -16.61 4.24 16.27
C PRO A 98 -16.64 4.42 14.75
N MET A 99 -17.83 4.61 14.15
CA MET A 99 -17.94 4.81 12.69
C MET A 99 -17.45 6.18 12.22
N GLU A 100 -17.43 7.19 13.08
CA GLU A 100 -16.76 8.48 12.77
C GLU A 100 -15.25 8.30 12.75
N ILE A 101 -14.69 7.49 13.66
CA ILE A 101 -13.27 7.10 13.66
C ILE A 101 -12.92 6.36 12.36
N VAL A 102 -13.71 5.35 11.99
CA VAL A 102 -13.57 4.61 10.73
C VAL A 102 -13.54 5.56 9.54
N GLN A 103 -14.54 6.43 9.43
CA GLN A 103 -14.65 7.39 8.33
C GLN A 103 -13.43 8.32 8.27
N LYS A 104 -13.05 8.92 9.40
CA LYS A 104 -11.92 9.85 9.51
C LYS A 104 -10.63 9.22 9.01
N TYR A 105 -10.27 8.06 9.52
CA TYR A 105 -9.00 7.41 9.21
C TYR A 105 -8.99 6.69 7.85
N THR A 106 -10.15 6.28 7.34
CA THR A 106 -10.27 5.79 5.96
C THR A 106 -9.99 6.91 4.95
N VAL A 107 -10.59 8.08 5.16
CA VAL A 107 -10.33 9.26 4.31
C VAL A 107 -8.86 9.70 4.38
N ASP A 108 -8.28 9.72 5.58
CA ASP A 108 -6.85 10.04 5.77
C ASP A 108 -5.95 9.03 5.05
N PHE A 109 -6.25 7.75 5.18
CA PHE A 109 -5.53 6.67 4.48
C PHE A 109 -5.53 6.87 2.96
N HIS A 110 -6.69 7.11 2.36
CA HIS A 110 -6.79 7.34 0.92
C HIS A 110 -5.99 8.57 0.47
N LYS A 111 -6.07 9.68 1.23
CA LYS A 111 -5.26 10.88 0.94
C LYS A 111 -3.76 10.59 0.99
N VAL A 112 -3.30 9.83 1.99
CA VAL A 112 -1.89 9.45 2.08
C VAL A 112 -1.46 8.63 0.87
N LEU A 113 -2.27 7.67 0.42
CA LEU A 113 -1.94 6.85 -0.75
C LEU A 113 -1.92 7.70 -2.04
N GLU A 114 -2.87 8.63 -2.19
CA GLU A 114 -2.91 9.55 -3.34
C GLU A 114 -1.68 10.44 -3.39
N ILE A 115 -1.26 11.02 -2.25
CA ILE A 115 -0.06 11.86 -2.15
C ILE A 115 1.19 11.12 -2.63
N PHE A 116 1.28 9.81 -2.37
CA PHE A 116 2.39 8.97 -2.84
C PHE A 116 2.16 8.36 -4.22
N ASN A 117 1.14 8.78 -4.96
CA ASN A 117 0.79 8.25 -6.28
C ASN A 117 0.61 6.73 -6.31
N LEU A 118 -0.03 6.15 -5.27
CA LEU A 118 -0.40 4.74 -5.30
C LEU A 118 -1.70 4.55 -6.08
N LEU A 119 -1.71 3.55 -6.96
CA LEU A 119 -2.91 3.21 -7.72
C LEU A 119 -4.00 2.63 -6.79
N PRO A 120 -5.26 3.02 -6.98
CA PRO A 120 -6.34 2.41 -6.22
C PRO A 120 -6.49 0.93 -6.56
N PRO A 121 -6.97 0.10 -5.62
CA PRO A 121 -7.37 -1.26 -5.92
C PRO A 121 -8.58 -1.26 -6.85
N THR A 122 -8.83 -2.39 -7.54
CA THR A 122 -10.04 -2.55 -8.36
C THR A 122 -11.28 -2.76 -7.50
N ILE A 123 -11.11 -3.34 -6.31
CA ILE A 123 -12.17 -3.56 -5.31
C ILE A 123 -11.58 -3.28 -3.93
N GLU A 124 -12.29 -2.49 -3.12
CA GLU A 124 -11.89 -2.19 -1.74
C GLU A 124 -13.04 -2.53 -0.77
N PRO A 125 -13.16 -3.82 -0.37
CA PRO A 125 -14.22 -4.26 0.53
C PRO A 125 -13.94 -3.86 1.97
N THR A 126 -15.00 -3.69 2.77
CA THR A 126 -14.92 -3.47 4.21
C THR A 126 -15.30 -4.72 4.99
N ALA A 127 -14.73 -4.91 6.18
CA ALA A 127 -15.06 -6.02 7.06
C ALA A 127 -16.54 -5.97 7.49
N THR A 128 -17.05 -4.76 7.84
CA THR A 128 -18.46 -4.56 8.21
C THR A 128 -19.44 -4.84 7.08
N GLY A 129 -19.02 -4.64 5.83
CA GLY A 129 -19.81 -4.97 4.64
C GLY A 129 -19.94 -6.47 4.35
N HIS A 130 -19.22 -7.33 5.10
CA HIS A 130 -19.12 -8.77 4.85
C HIS A 130 -19.44 -9.63 6.08
N ILE A 131 -20.23 -9.11 7.00
CA ILE A 131 -20.60 -9.82 8.24
C ILE A 131 -21.34 -11.11 7.96
N LEU A 132 -22.24 -11.14 6.97
CA LEU A 132 -23.00 -12.34 6.63
C LEU A 132 -22.10 -13.48 6.17
N GLU A 133 -21.20 -13.20 5.26
CA GLU A 133 -20.26 -14.17 4.72
C GLU A 133 -19.28 -14.68 5.80
N GLN A 134 -18.91 -13.83 6.76
CA GLN A 134 -18.10 -14.22 7.91
C GLN A 134 -18.85 -15.16 8.84
N ILE A 135 -20.14 -14.92 9.08
CA ILE A 135 -21.02 -15.82 9.83
C ILE A 135 -21.16 -17.15 9.09
N GLU A 136 -21.40 -17.12 7.76
CA GLU A 136 -21.55 -18.32 6.93
C GLU A 136 -20.30 -19.21 6.97
N LEU A 137 -19.10 -18.63 6.81
CA LEU A 137 -17.85 -19.39 6.89
C LEU A 137 -17.64 -19.95 8.30
N THR A 138 -17.96 -19.20 9.35
CA THR A 138 -17.88 -19.66 10.74
C THR A 138 -18.83 -20.85 10.98
N GLN A 139 -20.07 -20.78 10.50
CA GLN A 139 -21.03 -21.90 10.57
C GLN A 139 -20.51 -23.14 9.85
N LYS A 140 -19.95 -22.96 8.67
CA LYS A 140 -19.33 -24.03 7.90
C LYS A 140 -18.19 -24.70 8.67
N LEU A 141 -17.26 -23.94 9.21
CA LEU A 141 -16.13 -24.46 9.99
C LEU A 141 -16.60 -25.21 11.26
N LEU A 142 -17.68 -24.74 11.90
CA LEU A 142 -18.32 -25.44 13.00
C LEU A 142 -18.93 -26.78 12.55
N SER A 143 -19.72 -26.76 11.46
CA SER A 143 -20.37 -27.98 10.95
C SER A 143 -19.36 -29.02 10.49
N ASP A 144 -18.25 -28.59 9.93
CA ASP A 144 -17.17 -29.44 9.46
C ASP A 144 -16.24 -29.90 10.61
N GLY A 145 -16.47 -29.42 11.84
CA GLY A 145 -15.75 -29.79 13.05
C GLY A 145 -14.35 -29.22 13.17
N PHE A 146 -14.03 -28.13 12.47
CA PHE A 146 -12.77 -27.33 12.61
C PHE A 146 -12.89 -26.21 13.63
N ALA A 147 -14.07 -25.99 14.18
CA ALA A 147 -14.32 -24.95 15.15
C ALA A 147 -15.23 -25.45 16.28
N TYR A 148 -15.29 -24.70 17.35
CA TYR A 148 -16.16 -24.99 18.50
C TYR A 148 -16.67 -23.69 19.12
N GLU A 149 -17.85 -23.78 19.73
CA GLU A 149 -18.45 -22.71 20.52
C GLU A 149 -17.98 -22.78 21.99
N SER A 150 -17.70 -21.64 22.57
CA SER A 150 -17.39 -21.46 23.98
C SER A 150 -17.94 -20.13 24.48
N ASN A 151 -18.85 -20.15 25.45
CA ASN A 151 -19.45 -18.95 26.09
C ASN A 151 -20.07 -17.93 25.11
N GLY A 152 -20.56 -18.38 23.94
CA GLY A 152 -21.14 -17.52 22.90
C GLY A 152 -20.07 -16.89 21.97
N SER A 153 -18.82 -17.27 22.10
CA SER A 153 -17.74 -17.04 21.14
C SER A 153 -17.47 -18.32 20.34
N VAL A 154 -16.91 -18.18 19.14
CA VAL A 154 -16.52 -19.32 18.28
C VAL A 154 -15.03 -19.26 18.00
N TYR A 155 -14.35 -20.37 18.21
CA TYR A 155 -12.91 -20.51 18.03
C TYR A 155 -12.58 -21.59 17.01
N PHE A 156 -11.55 -21.34 16.20
CA PHE A 156 -10.94 -22.35 15.35
C PHE A 156 -10.09 -23.29 16.18
N ASP A 157 -10.27 -24.61 15.99
CA ASP A 157 -9.56 -25.67 16.71
C ASP A 157 -8.28 -26.07 15.96
N VAL A 158 -7.15 -25.49 16.36
CA VAL A 158 -5.85 -25.72 15.71
C VAL A 158 -5.38 -27.16 15.91
N LEU A 159 -5.66 -27.78 17.05
CA LEU A 159 -5.26 -29.16 17.28
C LEU A 159 -6.06 -30.15 16.40
N GLU A 160 -7.36 -29.93 16.25
CA GLU A 160 -8.19 -30.75 15.37
C GLU A 160 -7.79 -30.61 13.90
N TYR A 161 -7.43 -29.34 13.46
CA TYR A 161 -6.90 -29.07 12.13
C TYR A 161 -5.65 -29.93 11.86
N ASN A 162 -4.70 -29.95 12.80
CA ASN A 162 -3.48 -30.75 12.67
C ASN A 162 -3.76 -32.27 12.77
N ARG A 163 -4.68 -32.69 13.64
CA ARG A 163 -5.07 -34.11 13.76
C ARG A 163 -5.61 -34.67 12.44
N ARG A 164 -6.22 -33.83 11.61
CA ARG A 164 -6.70 -34.22 10.28
C ARG A 164 -5.60 -34.21 9.20
N GLY A 165 -4.34 -34.06 9.57
CA GLY A 165 -3.20 -34.08 8.65
C GLY A 165 -2.93 -32.78 7.94
N LEU A 166 -3.58 -31.69 8.36
CA LEU A 166 -3.28 -30.32 7.93
C LEU A 166 -2.17 -29.77 8.83
N ASN A 167 -1.45 -28.74 8.37
CA ASN A 167 -0.28 -28.24 9.09
C ASN A 167 -0.43 -26.75 9.41
N TYR A 168 -0.77 -26.41 10.66
CA TYR A 168 -0.73 -25.04 11.14
C TYR A 168 0.71 -24.66 11.49
N GLY A 169 1.22 -23.61 10.89
CA GLY A 169 2.63 -23.18 10.98
C GLY A 169 3.42 -23.39 9.69
N GLU A 170 2.78 -23.86 8.61
CA GLU A 170 3.47 -24.12 7.33
C GLU A 170 4.04 -22.86 6.67
N LEU A 171 3.36 -21.72 6.75
CA LEU A 171 3.84 -20.45 6.21
C LEU A 171 4.93 -19.86 7.09
N SER A 172 4.72 -19.82 8.38
CA SER A 172 5.64 -19.24 9.36
C SER A 172 6.85 -20.11 9.63
N ARG A 173 6.77 -21.42 9.29
CA ARG A 173 7.76 -22.46 9.60
C ARG A 173 8.00 -22.60 11.11
N ARG A 174 6.97 -22.33 11.91
CA ARG A 174 7.02 -22.47 13.36
C ARG A 174 6.57 -23.88 13.75
N ASN A 175 7.33 -24.49 14.65
CA ASN A 175 6.89 -25.73 15.27
C ASN A 175 5.78 -25.43 16.28
N ILE A 176 4.69 -26.18 16.21
CA ILE A 176 3.56 -26.08 17.14
C ILE A 176 3.99 -26.22 18.59
N GLU A 177 4.90 -27.14 18.90
CA GLU A 177 5.44 -27.32 20.25
C GLU A 177 6.13 -26.06 20.78
N GLU A 178 6.87 -25.34 19.92
CA GLU A 178 7.48 -24.05 20.27
C GLU A 178 6.42 -22.95 20.47
N LEU A 179 5.31 -23.01 19.73
CA LEU A 179 4.18 -22.11 19.91
C LEU A 179 3.52 -22.34 21.27
N PHE A 180 3.34 -23.59 21.69
CA PHE A 180 2.81 -23.93 23.01
C PHE A 180 3.74 -23.48 24.14
N ALA A 181 5.05 -23.61 23.98
CA ALA A 181 6.03 -23.24 25.00
C ALA A 181 6.14 -21.72 25.21
N ASN A 182 5.80 -20.91 24.19
CA ASN A 182 5.96 -19.45 24.20
C ASN A 182 4.67 -18.67 24.45
N THR A 183 3.53 -19.32 24.66
CA THR A 183 2.26 -18.64 25.00
C THR A 183 2.33 -18.12 26.43
N ARG A 184 2.33 -16.79 26.57
CA ARG A 184 2.11 -16.12 27.84
C ARG A 184 0.66 -16.34 28.27
N ASP A 185 0.42 -16.47 29.59
CA ASP A 185 -0.93 -16.40 30.15
C ASP A 185 -1.52 -15.00 29.85
N LEU A 186 -2.31 -14.92 28.79
CA LEU A 186 -3.05 -13.72 28.44
C LEU A 186 -4.48 -13.83 28.98
N ASP A 187 -5.03 -12.73 29.46
CA ASP A 187 -6.41 -12.65 29.92
C ASP A 187 -7.36 -13.07 28.78
N GLY A 188 -8.33 -13.95 29.06
CA GLY A 188 -9.30 -14.53 28.10
C GLY A 188 -8.97 -15.91 27.59
N GLN A 189 -7.87 -16.53 28.02
CA GLN A 189 -7.55 -17.93 27.70
C GLN A 189 -8.52 -18.98 28.32
N GLY A 190 -9.30 -18.59 29.32
CA GLY A 190 -10.29 -19.48 29.94
C GLY A 190 -11.42 -19.94 29.03
N GLU A 191 -11.64 -19.31 27.88
CA GLU A 191 -12.64 -19.68 26.88
C GLU A 191 -12.10 -20.63 25.80
N LYS A 192 -10.77 -20.61 25.54
CA LYS A 192 -10.13 -21.44 24.52
C LYS A 192 -9.81 -22.82 25.05
N ARG A 193 -9.95 -23.84 24.21
CA ARG A 193 -9.49 -25.21 24.53
C ARG A 193 -7.98 -25.29 24.54
N ASN A 194 -7.33 -24.57 23.61
CA ASN A 194 -5.88 -24.53 23.48
C ASN A 194 -5.41 -23.10 23.22
N PRO A 195 -4.23 -22.72 23.71
CA PRO A 195 -3.70 -21.36 23.56
C PRO A 195 -3.57 -20.87 22.11
N GLN A 196 -3.35 -21.79 21.14
CA GLN A 196 -3.19 -21.47 19.72
C GLN A 196 -4.51 -21.32 18.98
N ASP A 197 -5.64 -21.73 19.59
CA ASP A 197 -6.93 -21.52 18.98
C ASP A 197 -7.19 -20.03 18.81
N PHE A 198 -7.79 -19.64 17.71
CA PHE A 198 -8.03 -18.24 17.40
C PHE A 198 -9.52 -17.98 17.15
N ALA A 199 -9.95 -16.77 17.47
CA ALA A 199 -11.34 -16.41 17.37
C ALA A 199 -11.80 -16.31 15.91
N LEU A 200 -12.94 -16.90 15.60
CA LEU A 200 -13.72 -16.70 14.38
C LEU A 200 -14.84 -15.69 14.64
N TRP A 201 -15.50 -15.80 15.80
CA TRP A 201 -16.53 -14.88 16.27
C TRP A 201 -16.38 -14.65 17.77
N LYS A 202 -16.37 -13.40 18.20
CA LYS A 202 -16.27 -13.05 19.62
C LYS A 202 -17.59 -12.50 20.10
N LYS A 203 -18.05 -13.00 21.26
CA LYS A 203 -19.21 -12.45 21.96
C LYS A 203 -18.96 -11.02 22.36
N ALA A 204 -19.91 -10.13 22.02
CA ALA A 204 -19.86 -8.73 22.43
C ALA A 204 -20.45 -8.55 23.82
N SER A 205 -19.89 -7.63 24.61
CA SER A 205 -20.56 -7.12 25.81
C SER A 205 -21.69 -6.17 25.43
N PRO A 206 -22.65 -5.92 26.30
CA PRO A 206 -23.71 -4.94 26.04
C PRO A 206 -23.19 -3.52 25.77
N ALA A 207 -22.00 -3.19 26.26
CA ALA A 207 -21.34 -1.90 26.04
C ALA A 207 -20.56 -1.81 24.72
N HIS A 208 -20.38 -2.91 24.00
CA HIS A 208 -19.68 -2.94 22.72
C HIS A 208 -20.60 -2.41 21.61
N ILE A 209 -20.22 -1.30 20.99
CA ILE A 209 -21.07 -0.61 20.01
C ILE A 209 -21.07 -1.36 18.68
N MET A 210 -19.89 -1.77 18.18
CA MET A 210 -19.74 -2.49 16.91
C MET A 210 -19.99 -3.98 17.09
N ARG A 211 -21.27 -4.37 17.12
CA ARG A 211 -21.70 -5.76 17.27
C ARG A 211 -22.85 -6.08 16.33
N TRP A 212 -22.94 -7.31 15.95
CA TRP A 212 -23.94 -7.84 15.02
C TRP A 212 -24.59 -9.10 15.60
N ALA A 213 -25.87 -9.27 15.31
CA ALA A 213 -26.58 -10.50 15.67
C ALA A 213 -26.02 -11.68 14.88
N SER A 214 -25.83 -12.81 15.55
CA SER A 214 -25.36 -14.07 14.98
C SER A 214 -26.09 -15.24 15.62
N PRO A 215 -25.93 -16.48 15.08
CA PRO A 215 -26.47 -17.68 15.70
C PRO A 215 -25.97 -17.93 17.14
N TRP A 216 -24.83 -17.37 17.49
CA TRP A 216 -24.18 -17.51 18.82
C TRP A 216 -24.48 -16.33 19.76
N GLY A 217 -25.31 -15.39 19.31
CA GLY A 217 -25.64 -14.14 20.01
C GLY A 217 -24.92 -12.93 19.40
N ASP A 218 -25.11 -11.79 20.07
CA ASP A 218 -24.46 -10.55 19.64
C ASP A 218 -22.93 -10.63 19.75
N GLY A 219 -22.24 -10.31 18.67
CA GLY A 219 -20.79 -10.46 18.61
C GLY A 219 -20.16 -9.70 17.45
N PHE A 220 -18.89 -9.98 17.20
CA PHE A 220 -18.10 -9.39 16.11
C PHE A 220 -17.11 -10.42 15.57
N PRO A 221 -16.67 -10.30 14.29
CA PRO A 221 -15.78 -11.26 13.67
C PRO A 221 -14.36 -11.23 14.26
N GLY A 222 -13.68 -12.36 14.16
CA GLY A 222 -12.24 -12.45 14.39
C GLY A 222 -11.44 -11.83 13.24
N TRP A 223 -10.35 -11.19 13.57
CA TRP A 223 -9.52 -10.42 12.62
C TRP A 223 -9.07 -11.18 11.36
N HIS A 224 -8.76 -12.48 11.50
CA HIS A 224 -8.24 -13.28 10.37
C HIS A 224 -9.35 -13.71 9.40
N LEU A 225 -10.59 -13.82 9.90
CA LEU A 225 -11.75 -14.25 9.12
C LEU A 225 -12.13 -13.25 8.03
N GLU A 226 -11.92 -11.95 8.29
CA GLU A 226 -12.24 -10.87 7.38
C GLU A 226 -11.55 -11.03 6.02
N CYS A 227 -10.21 -11.18 6.04
CA CYS A 227 -9.42 -11.31 4.82
C CYS A 227 -9.72 -12.60 4.08
N THR A 228 -9.91 -13.73 4.79
CA THR A 228 -10.29 -14.99 4.18
C THR A 228 -11.60 -14.87 3.41
N VAL A 229 -12.61 -14.26 4.02
CA VAL A 229 -13.94 -14.12 3.41
C VAL A 229 -13.91 -13.15 2.24
N MET A 230 -13.30 -11.98 2.41
CA MET A 230 -13.27 -10.96 1.36
C MET A 230 -12.42 -11.40 0.17
N SER A 231 -11.27 -12.06 0.40
CA SER A 231 -10.45 -12.60 -0.69
C SER A 231 -11.20 -13.67 -1.48
N THR A 232 -11.82 -14.63 -0.79
CA THR A 232 -12.60 -15.70 -1.42
C THR A 232 -13.79 -15.16 -2.23
N LYS A 233 -14.52 -14.18 -1.69
CA LYS A 233 -15.68 -13.59 -2.37
C LYS A 233 -15.32 -12.95 -3.70
N TYR A 234 -14.21 -12.24 -3.79
CA TYR A 234 -13.85 -11.46 -4.97
C TYR A 234 -12.84 -12.12 -5.90
N LEU A 235 -12.06 -13.08 -5.39
CA LEU A 235 -11.00 -13.74 -6.17
C LEU A 235 -11.23 -15.26 -6.34
N GLY A 236 -12.19 -15.85 -5.61
CA GLY A 236 -12.44 -17.29 -5.59
C GLY A 236 -11.70 -18.00 -4.46
N ASN A 237 -11.98 -19.31 -4.32
CA ASN A 237 -11.41 -20.13 -3.25
C ASN A 237 -9.89 -20.24 -3.31
N GLN A 238 -9.34 -20.12 -4.51
CA GLN A 238 -7.90 -20.01 -4.75
C GLN A 238 -7.61 -18.83 -5.69
N PHE A 239 -6.58 -18.05 -5.37
CA PHE A 239 -6.13 -16.92 -6.18
C PHE A 239 -4.59 -16.86 -6.26
N ASP A 240 -4.06 -15.94 -7.08
CA ASP A 240 -2.65 -15.97 -7.44
C ASP A 240 -1.74 -15.41 -6.34
N ILE A 241 -1.94 -14.17 -5.91
CA ILE A 241 -1.01 -13.45 -5.04
C ILE A 241 -1.73 -12.93 -3.80
N HIS A 242 -1.21 -13.27 -2.62
CA HIS A 242 -1.58 -12.61 -1.36
C HIS A 242 -0.38 -11.86 -0.78
N GLY A 243 -0.58 -10.56 -0.54
CA GLY A 243 0.45 -9.65 -0.06
C GLY A 243 0.15 -9.01 1.28
N GLY A 244 1.21 -8.70 2.03
CA GLY A 244 1.13 -7.95 3.28
C GLY A 244 2.49 -7.62 3.88
N GLY A 245 2.49 -6.98 5.05
CA GLY A 245 3.72 -6.81 5.83
C GLY A 245 4.24 -8.14 6.38
N LEU A 246 5.54 -8.22 6.61
CA LEU A 246 6.16 -9.43 7.18
C LEU A 246 5.59 -9.79 8.56
N ASP A 247 5.11 -8.81 9.31
CA ASP A 247 4.44 -8.97 10.60
C ASP A 247 3.10 -9.71 10.49
N LEU A 248 2.42 -9.65 9.33
CA LEU A 248 1.20 -10.40 9.07
C LEU A 248 1.45 -11.89 8.77
N LYS A 249 2.69 -12.26 8.43
CA LYS A 249 3.03 -13.66 8.12
C LYS A 249 2.57 -14.61 9.21
N PHE A 250 2.71 -14.20 10.48
CA PHE A 250 2.21 -14.91 11.66
C PHE A 250 1.71 -13.90 12.70
N PRO A 251 0.51 -14.11 13.29
CA PRO A 251 -0.41 -15.22 13.04
C PRO A 251 -1.38 -15.03 11.86
N HIS A 252 -1.54 -13.82 11.33
CA HIS A 252 -2.66 -13.43 10.46
C HIS A 252 -2.79 -14.32 9.20
N HIS A 253 -1.79 -14.34 8.32
CA HIS A 253 -1.83 -15.15 7.09
C HIS A 253 -1.80 -16.67 7.36
N GLU A 254 -1.17 -17.09 8.45
CA GLU A 254 -1.22 -18.50 8.88
C GLU A 254 -2.65 -18.94 9.21
N CYS A 255 -3.40 -18.08 9.92
CA CYS A 255 -4.82 -18.32 10.22
C CYS A 255 -5.69 -18.31 8.95
N GLU A 256 -5.39 -17.43 7.98
CA GLU A 256 -6.10 -17.42 6.70
C GLU A 256 -5.89 -18.71 5.89
N ILE A 257 -4.66 -19.27 5.89
CA ILE A 257 -4.38 -20.57 5.29
C ILE A 257 -5.21 -21.66 5.98
N ALA A 258 -5.23 -21.66 7.31
CA ALA A 258 -5.99 -22.66 8.06
C ALA A 258 -7.50 -22.57 7.77
N GLN A 259 -8.06 -21.36 7.75
CA GLN A 259 -9.46 -21.12 7.42
C GLN A 259 -9.79 -21.52 5.97
N GLY A 260 -8.93 -21.16 5.01
CA GLY A 260 -9.11 -21.49 3.61
C GLY A 260 -9.08 -23.00 3.36
N LYS A 261 -8.07 -23.69 3.87
CA LYS A 261 -7.97 -25.16 3.76
C LYS A 261 -9.11 -25.88 4.45
N ALA A 262 -9.48 -25.47 5.66
CA ALA A 262 -10.59 -26.08 6.39
C ALA A 262 -11.95 -25.77 5.75
N GLY A 263 -12.16 -24.55 5.25
CA GLY A 263 -13.41 -24.13 4.67
C GLY A 263 -13.63 -24.55 3.22
N HIS A 264 -12.56 -24.64 2.42
CA HIS A 264 -12.65 -24.88 0.98
C HIS A 264 -11.87 -26.10 0.48
N GLY A 265 -11.08 -26.76 1.34
CA GLY A 265 -10.35 -27.99 1.02
C GLY A 265 -9.04 -27.79 0.24
N GLU A 266 -8.63 -26.56 -0.03
CA GLU A 266 -7.42 -26.24 -0.77
C GLU A 266 -6.69 -25.03 -0.20
N ASN A 267 -5.40 -24.88 -0.56
CA ASN A 267 -4.63 -23.68 -0.19
C ASN A 267 -5.24 -22.47 -0.91
N PRO A 268 -5.63 -21.40 -0.19
CA PRO A 268 -6.32 -20.27 -0.79
C PRO A 268 -5.43 -19.45 -1.75
N VAL A 269 -4.10 -19.57 -1.64
CA VAL A 269 -3.16 -18.68 -2.35
C VAL A 269 -2.02 -19.47 -2.97
N ARG A 270 -1.67 -19.15 -4.20
CA ARG A 270 -0.49 -19.75 -4.88
C ARG A 270 0.83 -19.11 -4.42
N TYR A 271 0.88 -17.78 -4.34
CA TYR A 271 2.11 -17.03 -4.02
C TYR A 271 1.87 -16.08 -2.85
N TRP A 272 2.49 -16.37 -1.72
CA TRP A 272 2.50 -15.51 -0.55
C TRP A 272 3.68 -14.55 -0.61
N MET A 273 3.40 -13.25 -0.64
CA MET A 273 4.42 -12.20 -0.74
C MET A 273 4.42 -11.30 0.51
N HIS A 274 5.59 -11.06 1.08
CA HIS A 274 5.72 -10.24 2.28
C HIS A 274 6.72 -9.11 2.10
N ALA A 275 6.28 -7.88 2.32
CA ALA A 275 7.15 -6.71 2.40
C ALA A 275 7.82 -6.65 3.77
N ASN A 276 9.15 -6.48 3.79
CA ASN A 276 9.91 -6.40 5.04
C ASN A 276 9.76 -5.04 5.71
N MET A 277 10.16 -4.95 6.97
CA MET A 277 9.94 -3.77 7.82
C MET A 277 10.76 -2.55 7.38
N LEU A 278 10.26 -1.39 7.75
CA LEU A 278 10.96 -0.12 7.72
C LEU A 278 11.54 0.16 9.10
N THR A 279 12.83 0.48 9.15
CA THR A 279 13.50 0.99 10.35
C THR A 279 13.84 2.47 10.16
N MET A 280 14.07 3.18 11.23
CA MET A 280 14.51 4.56 11.23
C MET A 280 15.72 4.69 12.17
N ASN A 281 16.85 5.12 11.60
CA ASN A 281 18.14 5.19 12.31
C ASN A 281 18.51 3.85 12.97
N GLY A 282 18.37 2.73 12.23
CA GLY A 282 18.69 1.38 12.69
C GLY A 282 17.70 0.78 13.70
N GLN A 283 16.63 1.50 14.05
CA GLN A 283 15.66 1.04 15.04
C GLN A 283 14.29 0.80 14.42
N ARG A 284 13.57 -0.21 14.90
CA ARG A 284 12.20 -0.46 14.52
C ARG A 284 11.30 0.73 14.87
N MET A 285 10.44 1.14 13.96
CA MET A 285 9.44 2.17 14.25
C MET A 285 8.37 1.64 15.21
N SER A 286 8.14 2.39 16.29
CA SER A 286 7.14 2.05 17.31
C SER A 286 6.64 3.31 18.01
N LYS A 287 5.33 3.40 18.21
CA LYS A 287 4.71 4.48 19.02
C LYS A 287 5.22 4.45 20.47
N SER A 288 5.41 3.25 21.03
CA SER A 288 5.83 3.07 22.44
C SER A 288 7.26 3.52 22.72
N THR A 289 8.15 3.50 21.72
CA THR A 289 9.55 3.92 21.85
C THR A 289 9.78 5.37 21.45
N GLY A 290 8.74 6.08 20.96
CA GLY A 290 8.88 7.43 20.40
C GLY A 290 9.56 7.48 19.03
N ASN A 291 10.07 6.36 18.51
CA ASN A 291 10.64 6.23 17.17
C ASN A 291 9.53 6.01 16.14
N TYR A 292 8.77 7.07 15.87
CA TYR A 292 7.55 7.00 15.06
C TYR A 292 7.35 8.33 14.32
N ILE A 293 7.06 8.26 13.04
CA ILE A 293 6.78 9.43 12.21
C ILE A 293 5.62 9.15 11.25
N LEU A 294 4.74 10.11 11.11
CA LEU A 294 3.66 10.09 10.11
C LEU A 294 4.19 10.55 8.75
N PRO A 295 3.63 10.05 7.65
CA PRO A 295 4.00 10.49 6.30
C PRO A 295 3.96 12.02 6.13
N MET A 296 2.90 12.65 6.62
CA MET A 296 2.74 14.10 6.50
C MET A 296 3.79 14.89 7.28
N GLN A 297 4.28 14.36 8.41
CA GLN A 297 5.36 15.00 9.18
C GLN A 297 6.69 14.98 8.42
N LEU A 298 6.98 13.92 7.66
CA LEU A 298 8.17 13.86 6.81
C LEU A 298 8.05 14.80 5.61
N ILE A 299 6.83 14.89 5.03
CA ILE A 299 6.55 15.76 3.88
C ILE A 299 6.58 17.24 4.28
N SER A 300 6.01 17.61 5.42
CA SER A 300 5.98 19.00 5.89
C SER A 300 7.28 19.45 6.56
N GLY A 301 8.12 18.51 7.00
CA GLY A 301 9.31 18.80 7.82
C GLY A 301 8.99 19.03 9.30
N ASP A 302 7.73 18.86 9.72
CA ASP A 302 7.32 19.01 11.13
C ASP A 302 7.69 17.76 11.95
N ASN A 303 8.98 17.56 12.15
CA ASN A 303 9.52 16.45 12.93
C ASN A 303 10.95 16.76 13.39
N THR A 304 11.47 15.95 14.31
CA THR A 304 12.82 16.09 14.87
C THR A 304 13.83 15.08 14.31
N PHE A 305 13.41 14.20 13.40
CA PHE A 305 14.25 13.13 12.88
C PHE A 305 14.98 13.53 11.59
N PHE A 306 14.42 14.48 10.85
CA PHE A 306 14.95 14.93 9.57
C PHE A 306 15.14 16.45 9.59
N GLU A 307 16.21 16.92 8.94
CA GLU A 307 16.62 18.34 8.94
C GLU A 307 15.74 19.21 8.03
N LYS A 308 15.01 18.60 7.10
CA LYS A 308 14.18 19.31 6.12
C LYS A 308 13.01 18.44 5.62
N PRO A 309 12.01 19.07 4.99
CA PRO A 309 10.94 18.35 4.29
C PRO A 309 11.47 17.58 3.08
N PHE A 310 10.78 16.48 2.73
CA PHE A 310 11.04 15.70 1.52
C PHE A 310 9.76 15.51 0.72
N THR A 311 9.84 15.66 -0.60
CA THR A 311 8.68 15.45 -1.46
C THR A 311 8.24 13.98 -1.47
N PRO A 312 6.96 13.69 -1.70
CA PRO A 312 6.45 12.31 -1.78
C PRO A 312 7.22 11.45 -2.79
N SER A 313 7.59 12.00 -3.93
CA SER A 313 8.36 11.28 -4.96
C SER A 313 9.78 10.95 -4.51
N VAL A 314 10.44 11.81 -3.73
CA VAL A 314 11.76 11.51 -3.13
C VAL A 314 11.64 10.38 -2.11
N ILE A 315 10.59 10.41 -1.27
CA ILE A 315 10.33 9.34 -0.30
C ILE A 315 10.06 8.01 -1.04
N ARG A 316 9.20 8.04 -2.06
CA ARG A 316 8.90 6.87 -2.89
C ARG A 316 10.15 6.35 -3.59
N PHE A 317 10.97 7.21 -4.17
CA PHE A 317 12.23 6.84 -4.81
C PHE A 317 13.19 6.19 -3.79
N CYS A 318 13.33 6.75 -2.59
CA CYS A 318 14.11 6.15 -1.50
C CYS A 318 13.61 4.73 -1.18
N PHE A 319 12.31 4.54 -1.07
CA PHE A 319 11.72 3.23 -0.75
C PHE A 319 11.95 2.19 -1.86
N MET A 320 11.94 2.62 -3.13
CA MET A 320 12.19 1.74 -4.29
C MET A 320 13.67 1.37 -4.45
N GLN A 321 14.60 2.05 -3.77
CA GLN A 321 16.03 1.70 -3.78
C GLN A 321 16.33 0.44 -2.95
N ALA A 322 15.39 -0.05 -2.15
CA ALA A 322 15.49 -1.31 -1.45
C ALA A 322 14.47 -2.32 -2.00
N HIS A 323 14.91 -3.56 -2.18
CA HIS A 323 14.00 -4.64 -2.54
C HIS A 323 12.90 -4.79 -1.48
N TYR A 324 11.64 -5.08 -1.88
CA TYR A 324 10.51 -5.16 -0.95
C TYR A 324 10.74 -6.18 0.19
N ARG A 325 11.50 -7.26 -0.06
CA ARG A 325 11.86 -8.27 0.94
C ARG A 325 13.02 -7.89 1.87
N SER A 326 13.74 -6.82 1.57
CA SER A 326 14.85 -6.36 2.41
C SER A 326 14.36 -5.38 3.47
N VAL A 327 15.00 -5.36 4.63
CA VAL A 327 14.82 -4.27 5.59
C VAL A 327 15.27 -2.96 4.92
N LEU A 328 14.47 -1.92 5.05
CA LEU A 328 14.86 -0.56 4.64
C LEU A 328 15.09 0.28 5.88
N ASP A 329 16.26 0.84 6.01
CA ASP A 329 16.56 1.84 7.03
C ASP A 329 16.51 3.24 6.41
N ILE A 330 15.74 4.14 7.02
CA ILE A 330 15.71 5.55 6.63
C ILE A 330 16.44 6.40 7.68
N SER A 331 17.28 7.29 7.17
CA SER A 331 17.96 8.32 7.95
C SER A 331 17.98 9.63 7.18
N ASN A 332 18.37 10.71 7.82
CA ASN A 332 18.51 11.99 7.15
C ASN A 332 19.49 11.90 5.96
N GLU A 333 20.63 11.23 6.14
CA GLU A 333 21.64 11.03 5.10
C GLU A 333 21.09 10.20 3.92
N ALA A 334 20.36 9.13 4.21
CA ALA A 334 19.75 8.28 3.19
C ALA A 334 18.72 9.06 2.35
N MET A 335 17.90 9.87 3.00
CA MET A 335 16.89 10.72 2.33
C MET A 335 17.53 11.81 1.48
N VAL A 336 18.58 12.47 1.96
CA VAL A 336 19.35 13.47 1.19
C VAL A 336 20.04 12.83 0.00
N ALA A 337 20.58 11.62 0.15
CA ALA A 337 21.18 10.87 -0.97
C ALA A 337 20.13 10.48 -2.02
N ALA A 338 18.95 10.02 -1.57
CA ALA A 338 17.84 9.68 -2.45
C ALA A 338 17.34 10.91 -3.23
N GLU A 339 17.22 12.06 -2.59
CA GLU A 339 16.83 13.32 -3.25
C GLU A 339 17.81 13.72 -4.37
N LYS A 340 19.13 13.63 -4.12
CA LYS A 340 20.14 13.89 -5.16
C LYS A 340 20.02 12.90 -6.32
N GLY A 341 19.80 11.62 -6.03
CA GLY A 341 19.56 10.61 -7.05
C GLY A 341 18.31 10.89 -7.86
N PHE A 342 17.20 11.16 -7.19
CA PHE A 342 15.92 11.51 -7.82
C PHE A 342 16.05 12.75 -8.73
N SER A 343 16.67 13.83 -8.24
CA SER A 343 16.87 15.05 -9.04
C SER A 343 17.69 14.80 -10.31
N ARG A 344 18.74 13.95 -10.23
CA ARG A 344 19.52 13.55 -11.41
C ARG A 344 18.69 12.74 -12.41
N LEU A 345 17.84 11.85 -11.94
CA LEU A 345 16.95 11.06 -12.79
C LEU A 345 15.93 11.96 -13.49
N MET A 346 15.31 12.89 -12.77
CA MET A 346 14.34 13.85 -13.32
C MET A 346 14.98 14.81 -14.33
N GLU A 347 16.18 15.29 -14.06
CA GLU A 347 16.94 16.12 -15.02
C GLU A 347 17.23 15.36 -16.32
N ALA A 348 17.61 14.09 -16.24
CA ALA A 348 17.81 13.26 -17.44
C ALA A 348 16.52 13.09 -18.24
N ILE A 349 15.39 12.84 -17.56
CA ILE A 349 14.06 12.77 -18.22
C ILE A 349 13.71 14.10 -18.89
N LYS A 350 13.98 15.23 -18.23
CA LYS A 350 13.77 16.55 -18.80
C LYS A 350 14.58 16.75 -20.07
N VAL A 351 15.88 16.43 -20.02
CA VAL A 351 16.78 16.50 -21.17
C VAL A 351 16.32 15.61 -22.34
N LEU A 352 15.83 14.40 -22.05
CA LEU A 352 15.24 13.50 -23.07
C LEU A 352 13.98 14.09 -23.74
N ASN A 353 13.28 15.00 -23.06
CA ASN A 353 12.11 15.68 -23.61
C ASN A 353 12.46 16.93 -24.42
N GLU A 354 13.69 17.43 -24.31
CA GLU A 354 14.24 18.51 -25.12
C GLU A 354 14.74 17.97 -26.47
N GLN A 355 15.11 18.88 -27.39
CA GLN A 355 15.68 18.49 -28.66
C GLN A 355 17.16 18.16 -28.48
N LEU A 356 17.50 16.85 -28.55
CA LEU A 356 18.88 16.38 -28.48
C LEU A 356 19.51 16.27 -29.88
N PRO A 357 20.85 16.43 -30.00
CA PRO A 357 21.57 16.12 -31.23
C PRO A 357 21.33 14.65 -31.62
N ASN A 358 21.01 14.42 -32.89
CA ASN A 358 20.83 13.06 -33.40
C ASN A 358 21.65 12.83 -34.68
N SER A 359 21.95 11.55 -34.94
CA SER A 359 22.65 11.07 -36.12
C SER A 359 21.65 10.47 -37.12
N THR A 360 21.97 10.58 -38.40
CA THR A 360 21.21 9.88 -39.45
C THR A 360 21.80 8.53 -39.80
N THR A 361 22.96 8.17 -39.22
CA THR A 361 23.64 6.89 -39.48
C THR A 361 23.53 5.98 -38.25
N PRO A 362 23.40 4.65 -38.44
CA PRO A 362 23.41 3.69 -37.34
C PRO A 362 24.63 3.88 -36.44
N THR A 363 24.44 3.78 -35.14
CA THR A 363 25.49 3.96 -34.13
C THR A 363 25.70 2.66 -33.34
N PRO A 364 26.82 2.50 -32.64
CA PRO A 364 27.00 1.39 -31.69
C PRO A 364 25.96 1.36 -30.58
N PHE A 365 25.21 2.45 -30.41
CA PHE A 365 24.20 2.64 -29.35
C PHE A 365 23.06 1.64 -29.50
N THR A 366 22.68 1.21 -30.73
CA THR A 366 21.59 0.22 -30.97
C THR A 366 21.75 -1.01 -30.09
N LYS A 367 22.95 -1.59 -30.07
CA LYS A 367 23.23 -2.80 -29.27
C LYS A 367 23.13 -2.49 -27.76
N LEU A 368 23.67 -1.36 -27.33
CA LEU A 368 23.63 -0.95 -25.94
C LEU A 368 22.18 -0.77 -25.46
N LEU A 369 21.32 -0.17 -26.28
CA LEU A 369 19.90 0.04 -25.97
C LEU A 369 19.13 -1.28 -25.86
N ILE A 370 19.37 -2.22 -26.79
CA ILE A 370 18.76 -3.55 -26.75
C ILE A 370 19.16 -4.29 -25.47
N ASP A 371 20.46 -4.32 -25.15
CA ASP A 371 20.99 -5.01 -23.97
C ASP A 371 20.47 -4.36 -22.67
N TRP A 372 20.39 -3.03 -22.63
CA TRP A 372 19.87 -2.29 -21.50
C TRP A 372 18.35 -2.54 -21.29
N LYS A 373 17.59 -2.48 -22.35
CA LYS A 373 16.16 -2.81 -22.33
C LYS A 373 15.95 -4.21 -21.73
N GLN A 374 16.72 -5.20 -22.19
CA GLN A 374 16.64 -6.56 -21.67
C GLN A 374 16.94 -6.60 -20.16
N LYS A 375 18.01 -5.94 -19.70
CA LYS A 375 18.37 -5.86 -18.28
C LYS A 375 17.24 -5.23 -17.42
N CYS A 376 16.59 -4.18 -17.91
CA CYS A 376 15.46 -3.55 -17.21
C CYS A 376 14.28 -4.52 -17.06
N TYR A 377 13.94 -5.26 -18.12
CA TYR A 377 12.91 -6.30 -18.04
C TYR A 377 13.33 -7.46 -17.13
N ASP A 378 14.58 -7.92 -17.21
CA ASP A 378 15.09 -8.99 -16.35
C ASP A 378 15.03 -8.61 -14.87
N ALA A 379 15.27 -7.34 -14.53
CA ALA A 379 15.10 -6.84 -13.16
C ALA A 379 13.63 -6.92 -12.68
N LEU A 380 12.66 -6.61 -13.55
CA LEU A 380 11.23 -6.76 -13.21
C LEU A 380 10.83 -8.23 -13.09
N LEU A 381 11.37 -9.08 -13.96
CA LEU A 381 11.08 -10.51 -14.01
C LEU A 381 11.76 -11.30 -12.88
N ASP A 382 12.75 -10.73 -12.21
CA ASP A 382 13.42 -11.31 -11.05
C ASP A 382 12.85 -10.79 -9.73
N ASP A 383 11.64 -11.22 -9.42
CA ASP A 383 10.97 -10.92 -8.13
C ASP A 383 10.77 -9.42 -7.92
N PHE A 384 10.41 -8.69 -8.99
CA PHE A 384 10.14 -7.26 -8.96
C PHE A 384 11.29 -6.46 -8.34
N ASN A 385 12.48 -6.61 -8.86
CA ASN A 385 13.73 -6.07 -8.31
C ASN A 385 13.91 -4.58 -8.64
N SER A 386 13.22 -3.72 -7.90
CA SER A 386 13.27 -2.26 -8.10
C SER A 386 14.67 -1.66 -7.95
N PRO A 387 15.54 -2.06 -6.99
CA PRO A 387 16.89 -1.49 -6.92
C PRO A 387 17.75 -1.80 -8.14
N ILE A 388 17.65 -2.99 -8.71
CA ILE A 388 18.38 -3.33 -9.94
C ILE A 388 17.80 -2.56 -11.14
N LEU A 389 16.48 -2.44 -11.25
CA LEU A 389 15.86 -1.59 -12.26
C LEU A 389 16.39 -0.14 -12.17
N ILE A 390 16.40 0.45 -10.96
CA ILE A 390 16.90 1.81 -10.74
C ILE A 390 18.39 1.91 -11.14
N ALA A 391 19.22 0.92 -10.83
CA ALA A 391 20.62 0.91 -11.23
C ALA A 391 20.76 0.98 -12.77
N HIS A 392 19.95 0.20 -13.52
CA HIS A 392 19.94 0.26 -14.98
C HIS A 392 19.40 1.60 -15.52
N LEU A 393 18.42 2.22 -14.85
CA LEU A 393 17.98 3.57 -15.24
C LEU A 393 19.12 4.59 -15.13
N PHE A 394 20.03 4.45 -14.15
CA PHE A 394 21.20 5.31 -14.03
C PHE A 394 22.26 5.06 -15.09
N GLU A 395 22.33 3.88 -15.72
CA GLU A 395 23.12 3.66 -16.94
C GLU A 395 22.60 4.57 -18.06
N ALA A 396 21.27 4.62 -18.25
CA ALA A 396 20.64 5.50 -19.24
C ALA A 396 20.81 6.99 -18.91
N VAL A 397 20.74 7.39 -17.65
CA VAL A 397 21.02 8.78 -17.21
C VAL A 397 22.41 9.23 -17.66
N LYS A 398 23.42 8.35 -17.57
CA LYS A 398 24.78 8.62 -18.05
C LYS A 398 24.79 8.84 -19.57
N TRP A 399 24.12 7.98 -20.35
CA TRP A 399 24.05 8.12 -21.81
C TRP A 399 23.37 9.42 -22.26
N VAL A 400 22.28 9.81 -21.60
CA VAL A 400 21.59 11.07 -21.86
C VAL A 400 22.56 12.25 -21.70
N SER A 401 23.39 12.24 -20.65
CA SER A 401 24.41 13.26 -20.45
C SER A 401 25.47 13.27 -21.55
N GLN A 402 25.94 12.10 -21.98
CA GLN A 402 26.93 11.95 -23.05
C GLN A 402 26.40 12.44 -24.40
N VAL A 403 25.13 12.11 -24.73
CA VAL A 403 24.48 12.61 -25.96
C VAL A 403 24.28 14.12 -25.90
N LYS A 404 23.83 14.67 -24.76
CA LYS A 404 23.69 16.12 -24.56
C LYS A 404 25.01 16.87 -24.80
N ASN A 405 26.12 16.30 -24.35
CA ASN A 405 27.46 16.90 -24.49
C ASN A 405 28.11 16.60 -25.85
N ALA A 406 27.43 15.93 -26.77
CA ALA A 406 27.96 15.47 -28.07
C ALA A 406 29.18 14.54 -27.95
N GLU A 407 29.30 13.84 -26.82
CA GLU A 407 30.33 12.80 -26.61
C GLU A 407 29.94 11.46 -27.25
N GLU A 408 28.64 11.24 -27.43
CA GLU A 408 28.03 10.06 -28.05
C GLU A 408 26.99 10.48 -29.09
N SER A 409 26.74 9.62 -30.07
CA SER A 409 25.75 9.81 -31.11
C SER A 409 24.59 8.82 -30.97
N ILE A 410 23.37 9.28 -31.17
CA ILE A 410 22.14 8.49 -31.10
C ILE A 410 21.27 8.82 -32.33
N THR A 411 20.56 7.84 -32.91
CA THR A 411 19.60 8.12 -33.99
C THR A 411 18.28 8.63 -33.41
N SER A 412 17.43 9.21 -34.26
CA SER A 412 16.09 9.65 -33.85
C SER A 412 15.22 8.50 -33.32
N GLU A 413 15.30 7.32 -33.94
CA GLU A 413 14.55 6.12 -33.55
C GLU A 413 15.04 5.59 -32.18
N GLU A 414 16.37 5.50 -32.00
CA GLU A 414 16.97 5.05 -30.72
C GLU A 414 16.64 6.04 -29.59
N LEU A 415 16.69 7.35 -29.86
CA LEU A 415 16.31 8.38 -28.90
C LEU A 415 14.84 8.25 -28.50
N GLN A 416 13.95 8.05 -29.46
CA GLN A 416 12.53 7.87 -29.20
C GLN A 416 12.25 6.58 -28.40
N GLU A 417 12.94 5.47 -28.70
CA GLU A 417 12.80 4.23 -27.91
C GLU A 417 13.30 4.43 -26.48
N LEU A 418 14.48 5.03 -26.30
CA LEU A 418 15.04 5.33 -24.98
C LEU A 418 14.08 6.23 -24.15
N LYS A 419 13.56 7.29 -24.78
CA LYS A 419 12.59 8.18 -24.15
C LYS A 419 11.33 7.46 -23.72
N THR A 420 10.76 6.62 -24.59
CA THR A 420 9.55 5.84 -24.29
C THR A 420 9.78 4.90 -23.12
N LEU A 421 10.89 4.15 -23.13
CA LEU A 421 11.21 3.18 -22.08
C LEU A 421 11.54 3.86 -20.75
N MET A 422 12.32 4.96 -20.76
CA MET A 422 12.63 5.72 -19.54
C MET A 422 11.37 6.27 -18.90
N ASN A 423 10.46 6.87 -19.67
CA ASN A 423 9.17 7.36 -19.15
C ASN A 423 8.32 6.21 -18.59
N ALA A 424 8.22 5.09 -19.29
CA ALA A 424 7.47 3.94 -18.84
C ALA A 424 8.01 3.36 -17.52
N PHE A 425 9.31 3.11 -17.43
CA PHE A 425 9.90 2.59 -16.19
C PHE A 425 9.82 3.57 -15.02
N VAL A 426 10.05 4.87 -15.27
CA VAL A 426 10.07 5.88 -14.20
C VAL A 426 8.66 6.24 -13.73
N PHE A 427 7.73 6.54 -14.64
CA PHE A 427 6.42 7.05 -14.26
C PHE A 427 5.36 5.97 -14.15
N GLU A 428 5.34 4.97 -15.03
CA GLU A 428 4.31 3.94 -15.00
C GLU A 428 4.67 2.81 -14.02
N VAL A 429 5.91 2.31 -14.08
CA VAL A 429 6.36 1.15 -13.28
C VAL A 429 6.78 1.58 -11.86
N LEU A 430 7.75 2.51 -11.72
CA LEU A 430 8.15 2.99 -10.40
C LEU A 430 7.12 3.95 -9.79
N GLY A 431 6.21 4.51 -10.59
CA GLY A 431 5.16 5.42 -10.14
C GLY A 431 5.71 6.73 -9.56
N LEU A 432 6.89 7.16 -10.00
CA LEU A 432 7.46 8.45 -9.60
C LEU A 432 6.71 9.58 -10.31
N GLU A 433 6.68 10.74 -9.70
CA GLU A 433 6.13 11.96 -10.31
C GLU A 433 7.24 13.00 -10.43
N GLY A 434 7.39 13.60 -11.60
CA GLY A 434 8.30 14.71 -11.80
C GLY A 434 7.77 16.00 -11.16
N GLU A 435 8.65 16.94 -10.86
CA GLU A 435 8.27 18.27 -10.34
C GLU A 435 7.27 19.00 -11.26
N GLN A 436 7.29 18.71 -12.57
CA GLN A 436 6.35 19.27 -13.52
C GLN A 436 4.91 18.74 -13.39
N SER A 437 4.69 17.54 -12.86
CA SER A 437 3.32 17.06 -12.60
C SER A 437 2.69 17.75 -11.39
N ILE A 438 3.51 18.12 -10.41
CA ILE A 438 3.09 18.93 -9.26
C ILE A 438 2.97 20.41 -9.70
N SER A 439 3.92 20.94 -10.49
CA SER A 439 3.87 22.30 -11.03
C SER A 439 2.80 22.47 -12.11
N GLY A 440 2.51 21.45 -12.92
CA GLY A 440 1.44 21.48 -13.92
C GLY A 440 0.05 21.57 -13.29
N ARG A 441 -0.20 20.82 -12.21
CA ARG A 441 -1.43 20.97 -11.41
C ARG A 441 -1.48 22.31 -10.69
N SER A 442 -0.35 22.77 -10.17
CA SER A 442 -0.21 24.11 -9.55
C SER A 442 -0.42 25.21 -10.60
N GLN A 443 0.21 25.12 -11.76
CA GLN A 443 0.07 26.10 -12.86
C GLN A 443 -1.36 26.14 -13.44
N GLN A 444 -2.03 24.97 -13.56
CA GLN A 444 -3.44 24.93 -13.96
C GLN A 444 -4.33 25.55 -12.89
N LEU A 445 -4.08 25.26 -11.62
CA LEU A 445 -4.79 25.88 -10.51
C LEU A 445 -4.54 27.39 -10.45
N GLU A 446 -3.30 27.83 -10.60
CA GLU A 446 -2.93 29.24 -10.68
C GLU A 446 -3.64 29.93 -11.85
N GLY A 447 -3.63 29.33 -13.05
CA GLY A 447 -4.35 29.86 -14.20
C GLY A 447 -5.87 29.96 -14.00
N VAL A 448 -6.48 28.97 -13.34
CA VAL A 448 -7.90 29.01 -12.98
C VAL A 448 -8.18 30.10 -11.94
N LEU A 449 -7.31 30.25 -10.94
CA LEU A 449 -7.43 31.30 -9.92
C LEU A 449 -7.25 32.68 -10.52
N GLU A 450 -6.28 32.89 -11.42
CA GLU A 450 -6.11 34.15 -12.15
C GLU A 450 -7.33 34.50 -12.98
N LEU A 451 -7.93 33.50 -13.67
CA LEU A 451 -9.18 33.67 -14.42
C LEU A 451 -10.32 34.11 -13.51
N LEU A 452 -10.51 33.43 -12.37
CA LEU A 452 -11.57 33.76 -11.41
C LEU A 452 -11.36 35.14 -10.76
N ILE A 453 -10.10 35.51 -10.47
CA ILE A 453 -9.76 36.84 -9.96
C ILE A 453 -10.06 37.90 -11.03
N SER A 454 -9.72 37.65 -12.30
CA SER A 454 -10.05 38.56 -13.43
C SER A 454 -11.57 38.72 -13.58
N MET A 455 -12.33 37.63 -13.57
CA MET A 455 -13.79 37.69 -13.62
C MET A 455 -14.41 38.48 -12.43
N ARG A 456 -13.84 38.30 -11.23
CA ARG A 456 -14.26 39.08 -10.06
C ARG A 456 -13.96 40.58 -10.20
N MET A 457 -12.79 40.91 -10.74
CA MET A 457 -12.44 42.34 -11.02
C MET A 457 -13.35 42.96 -12.06
N GLU A 458 -13.70 42.25 -13.12
CA GLU A 458 -14.64 42.68 -14.14
C GLU A 458 -16.07 42.88 -13.55
N ALA A 459 -16.53 41.93 -12.73
CA ALA A 459 -17.81 42.05 -12.01
C ALA A 459 -17.82 43.33 -11.14
N ARG A 460 -16.73 43.63 -10.43
CA ARG A 460 -16.61 44.89 -9.63
C ARG A 460 -16.63 46.13 -10.50
N ALA A 461 -15.93 46.14 -11.64
CA ALA A 461 -15.92 47.23 -12.58
C ALA A 461 -17.31 47.52 -13.15
N ASN A 462 -18.10 46.46 -13.39
CA ASN A 462 -19.49 46.51 -13.85
C ASN A 462 -20.52 46.72 -12.72
N LYS A 463 -20.06 46.91 -11.46
CA LYS A 463 -20.88 47.04 -10.25
C LYS A 463 -21.79 45.82 -9.97
N ASP A 464 -21.43 44.66 -10.51
CA ASP A 464 -22.08 43.37 -10.15
C ASP A 464 -21.47 42.82 -8.86
N TRP A 465 -21.89 43.43 -7.75
CA TRP A 465 -21.43 43.05 -6.43
C TRP A 465 -21.83 41.61 -6.05
N LYS A 466 -22.98 41.16 -6.56
CA LYS A 466 -23.49 39.81 -6.29
C LYS A 466 -22.55 38.72 -6.85
N LEU A 467 -22.11 38.86 -8.08
CA LEU A 467 -21.14 37.95 -8.71
C LEU A 467 -19.77 38.02 -8.04
N SER A 468 -19.30 39.25 -7.75
CA SER A 468 -18.02 39.46 -7.06
C SER A 468 -17.97 38.79 -5.68
N ASP A 469 -19.02 38.92 -4.88
CA ASP A 469 -19.09 38.30 -3.56
C ASP A 469 -19.25 36.79 -3.67
N LYS A 470 -20.05 36.30 -4.61
CA LYS A 470 -20.18 34.85 -4.87
C LYS A 470 -18.83 34.20 -5.17
N ILE A 471 -18.02 34.77 -6.07
CA ILE A 471 -16.68 34.23 -6.40
C ILE A 471 -15.80 34.19 -5.14
N ARG A 472 -15.78 35.26 -4.34
CA ARG A 472 -14.98 35.32 -3.12
C ARG A 472 -15.40 34.23 -2.11
N ASP A 473 -16.69 34.10 -1.90
CA ASP A 473 -17.25 33.22 -0.85
C ASP A 473 -17.11 31.73 -1.25
N GLU A 474 -17.27 31.41 -2.54
CA GLU A 474 -17.02 30.05 -3.05
C GLU A 474 -15.53 29.68 -2.98
N LEU A 475 -14.64 30.60 -3.32
CA LEU A 475 -13.19 30.35 -3.16
C LEU A 475 -12.80 30.17 -1.68
N LEU A 476 -13.39 30.97 -0.78
CA LEU A 476 -13.17 30.84 0.65
C LEU A 476 -13.67 29.48 1.19
N ALA A 477 -14.80 28.99 0.69
CA ALA A 477 -15.32 27.66 1.03
C ALA A 477 -14.39 26.51 0.58
N LEU A 478 -13.57 26.75 -0.46
CA LEU A 478 -12.54 25.84 -0.93
C LEU A 478 -11.17 26.04 -0.22
N GLY A 479 -11.11 26.87 0.84
CA GLY A 479 -9.89 27.16 1.57
C GLY A 479 -8.99 28.21 0.90
N ILE A 480 -9.48 28.92 -0.13
CA ILE A 480 -8.72 29.92 -0.87
C ILE A 480 -9.19 31.33 -0.48
N GLN A 481 -8.37 32.04 0.27
CA GLN A 481 -8.69 33.39 0.75
C GLN A 481 -8.12 34.45 -0.18
N LEU A 482 -8.98 35.29 -0.75
CA LEU A 482 -8.60 36.45 -1.55
C LEU A 482 -8.28 37.67 -0.65
N LYS A 483 -7.21 38.41 -1.00
CA LYS A 483 -6.80 39.67 -0.36
C LYS A 483 -6.68 40.76 -1.42
N ASP A 484 -7.51 41.77 -1.31
CA ASP A 484 -7.46 42.96 -2.19
C ASP A 484 -6.39 43.93 -1.68
N GLY A 485 -5.45 44.30 -2.55
CA GLY A 485 -4.36 45.25 -2.28
C GLY A 485 -4.34 46.38 -3.30
N LYS A 486 -3.45 47.36 -3.09
CA LYS A 486 -3.29 48.50 -4.01
C LYS A 486 -2.73 48.13 -5.39
N GLU A 487 -2.00 47.03 -5.47
CA GLU A 487 -1.36 46.48 -6.69
C GLU A 487 -2.16 45.34 -7.34
N GLY A 488 -3.34 44.99 -6.78
CA GLY A 488 -4.21 43.92 -7.30
C GLY A 488 -4.75 43.01 -6.20
N THR A 489 -5.42 41.94 -6.61
CA THR A 489 -5.94 40.87 -5.70
C THR A 489 -4.93 39.73 -5.64
N SER A 490 -4.44 39.44 -4.44
CA SER A 490 -3.63 38.23 -4.14
C SER A 490 -4.48 37.15 -3.44
N TYR A 491 -3.96 35.93 -3.35
CA TYR A 491 -4.64 34.84 -2.67
C TYR A 491 -3.70 34.05 -1.76
N THR A 492 -4.29 33.36 -0.78
CA THR A 492 -3.61 32.37 0.07
C THR A 492 -4.46 31.10 0.10
N ILE A 493 -3.82 29.94 -0.01
CA ILE A 493 -4.45 28.61 0.10
C ILE A 493 -4.14 28.11 1.52
N ASN A 494 -5.19 27.82 2.30
CA ASN A 494 -5.09 27.32 3.69
C ASN A 494 -5.22 25.80 3.75
#